data_a1924c51a66707df1a8f94b8e1ab5a76
#
_entry.id   a1924c51a66707df1a8f94b8e1ab5a76
#
_cell.length_a   1.000
_cell.length_b   1.000
_cell.length_c   1.000
_cell.angle_alpha   90.00
_cell.angle_beta   90.00
_cell.angle_gamma   90.00
#
_symmetry.space_group_name_H-M   'P 1'
#
loop_
_entity.id
_entity.type
_entity.pdbx_description
1 polymer ?
#
loop_
_entity_poly.entity_id
_entity_poly.type
_entity_poly.pdbx_seq_one_letter_code
_entity_poly.pdbx_strand_id
1 'polypeptide(L)'
;MVFGLAKRELRGRYKGSVLGFLWTFLNPLLQLLVYTLLFGVLLKSSINDFYLYLFVGLIPWLFIQNALQNGSTAILNQKSLVTKIRFPREVLPIAHVTTGFVNMLYCFVVIFLTVGTSLLIRSWGTGQIISPDSEVGLYNFLPWIVLPLVMIIQYIFALGLCFLSSSITVYIRDLEHILGVFTMLWCYCTPIMYDARLILGHEGYAKYGWVFEYLNPMTGIVRAYQDILYRGTWPDFKLLLVSFGYAILFLVVGFLVFEKLKRRFAEEI
;
A
#
# COMPACT_ATOMS: atom_id res chain seq x y z
N MET A 1 7.25 21.66 9.71
CA MET A 1 8.47 20.85 9.74
C MET A 1 8.33 19.59 8.90
N VAL A 2 7.32 18.75 9.12
CA VAL A 2 7.04 17.51 8.35
C VAL A 2 7.01 17.77 6.84
N PHE A 3 6.21 18.73 6.36
CA PHE A 3 6.13 19.06 4.93
C PHE A 3 7.47 19.51 4.31
N GLY A 4 8.29 20.22 5.08
CA GLY A 4 9.63 20.64 4.63
C GLY A 4 10.57 19.45 4.42
N LEU A 5 10.55 18.48 5.36
CA LEU A 5 11.33 17.24 5.25
C LEU A 5 10.80 16.33 4.15
N ALA A 6 9.48 16.14 4.03
CA ALA A 6 8.86 15.37 2.96
C ALA A 6 9.20 15.94 1.57
N LYS A 7 9.10 17.28 1.40
CA LYS A 7 9.50 17.95 0.15
C LYS A 7 11.00 17.77 -0.16
N ARG A 8 11.86 17.81 0.84
CA ARG A 8 13.30 17.56 0.69
C ARG A 8 13.57 16.11 0.30
N GLU A 9 12.87 15.16 0.92
CA GLU A 9 13.00 13.74 0.61
C GLU A 9 12.53 13.44 -0.82
N LEU A 10 11.37 13.97 -1.25
CA LEU A 10 10.88 13.87 -2.63
C LEU A 10 11.89 14.39 -3.64
N ARG A 11 12.46 15.56 -3.38
CA ARG A 11 13.48 16.14 -4.27
C ARG A 11 14.79 15.34 -4.26
N GLY A 12 15.16 14.79 -3.09
CA GLY A 12 16.40 14.05 -2.91
C GLY A 12 16.40 12.70 -3.64
N ARG A 13 15.26 12.00 -3.70
CA ARG A 13 15.12 10.69 -4.37
C ARG A 13 15.50 10.73 -5.84
N TYR A 14 15.30 11.85 -6.51
CA TYR A 14 15.46 11.96 -7.96
C TYR A 14 16.61 12.87 -8.39
N LYS A 15 17.38 13.40 -7.44
CA LYS A 15 18.51 14.27 -7.71
C LYS A 15 19.63 13.51 -8.42
N GLY A 16 19.99 13.94 -9.62
CA GLY A 16 21.03 13.32 -10.45
C GLY A 16 20.56 12.18 -11.36
N SER A 17 19.27 11.85 -11.35
CA SER A 17 18.70 10.86 -12.28
C SER A 17 18.24 11.52 -13.57
N VAL A 18 18.51 10.89 -14.73
CA VAL A 18 18.09 11.36 -16.07
C VAL A 18 16.56 11.40 -16.18
N LEU A 19 15.86 10.40 -15.65
CA LEU A 19 14.39 10.31 -15.69
C LEU A 19 13.71 11.01 -14.51
N GLY A 20 14.50 11.38 -13.48
CA GLY A 20 14.01 12.15 -12.34
C GLY A 20 12.71 11.64 -11.76
N PHE A 21 11.71 12.51 -11.65
CA PHE A 21 10.38 12.23 -11.08
C PHE A 21 9.59 11.13 -11.81
N LEU A 22 9.90 10.86 -13.08
CA LEU A 22 9.23 9.81 -13.85
C LEU A 22 9.39 8.41 -13.23
N TRP A 23 10.44 8.18 -12.44
CA TRP A 23 10.62 6.92 -11.72
C TRP A 23 9.50 6.63 -10.72
N THR A 24 8.79 7.65 -10.24
CA THR A 24 7.60 7.46 -9.38
C THR A 24 6.55 6.59 -10.06
N PHE A 25 6.41 6.72 -11.38
CA PHE A 25 5.43 5.99 -12.18
C PHE A 25 6.05 4.76 -12.84
N LEU A 26 7.29 4.85 -13.33
CA LEU A 26 7.94 3.77 -14.07
C LEU A 26 8.14 2.51 -13.22
N ASN A 27 8.56 2.65 -11.96
CA ASN A 27 8.76 1.49 -11.10
C ASN A 27 7.46 0.67 -10.90
N PRO A 28 6.33 1.27 -10.47
CA PRO A 28 5.07 0.55 -10.39
C PRO A 28 4.59 0.00 -11.73
N LEU A 29 4.76 0.73 -12.84
CA LEU A 29 4.35 0.29 -14.17
C LEU A 29 5.19 -0.89 -14.67
N LEU A 30 6.49 -0.90 -14.41
CA LEU A 30 7.35 -2.04 -14.76
C LEU A 30 6.98 -3.28 -13.94
N GLN A 31 6.69 -3.14 -12.66
CA GLN A 31 6.19 -4.24 -11.83
C GLN A 31 4.83 -4.74 -12.32
N LEU A 32 3.91 -3.83 -12.65
CA LEU A 32 2.62 -4.17 -13.26
C LEU A 32 2.83 -4.99 -14.55
N LEU A 33 3.73 -4.56 -15.42
CA LEU A 33 4.04 -5.25 -16.67
C LEU A 33 4.54 -6.67 -16.40
N VAL A 34 5.53 -6.83 -15.52
CA VAL A 34 6.10 -8.16 -15.19
C VAL A 34 5.03 -9.08 -14.61
N TYR A 35 4.24 -8.60 -13.63
CA TYR A 35 3.21 -9.43 -13.02
C TYR A 35 2.05 -9.72 -13.99
N THR A 36 1.67 -8.78 -14.85
CA THR A 36 0.65 -9.01 -15.87
C THR A 36 1.10 -10.06 -16.89
N LEU A 37 2.36 -10.02 -17.32
CA LEU A 37 2.92 -11.06 -18.20
C LEU A 37 2.93 -12.42 -17.49
N LEU A 38 3.37 -12.48 -16.24
CA LEU A 38 3.47 -13.74 -15.50
C LEU A 38 2.09 -14.32 -15.18
N PHE A 39 1.24 -13.58 -14.50
CA PHE A 39 -0.05 -14.09 -14.01
C PHE A 39 -1.17 -13.97 -15.04
N GLY A 40 -1.19 -12.91 -15.85
CA GLY A 40 -2.21 -12.70 -16.86
C GLY A 40 -1.99 -13.53 -18.12
N VAL A 41 -0.76 -13.54 -18.66
CA VAL A 41 -0.47 -14.18 -19.95
C VAL A 41 0.00 -15.62 -19.75
N LEU A 42 1.05 -15.87 -18.95
CA LEU A 42 1.63 -17.20 -18.78
C LEU A 42 0.72 -18.13 -17.96
N LEU A 43 0.22 -17.66 -16.81
CA LEU A 43 -0.64 -18.44 -15.91
C LEU A 43 -2.13 -18.34 -16.27
N LYS A 44 -2.49 -17.52 -17.28
CA LYS A 44 -3.85 -17.39 -17.80
C LYS A 44 -4.88 -17.14 -16.70
N SER A 45 -4.68 -16.09 -15.92
CA SER A 45 -5.62 -15.69 -14.88
C SER A 45 -7.05 -15.62 -15.42
N SER A 46 -8.03 -16.12 -14.66
CA SER A 46 -9.45 -16.03 -14.98
C SER A 46 -10.06 -14.65 -14.76
N ILE A 47 -9.29 -13.70 -14.20
CA ILE A 47 -9.77 -12.36 -13.91
C ILE A 47 -9.75 -11.53 -15.19
N ASN A 48 -10.90 -10.96 -15.55
CA ASN A 48 -11.02 -10.06 -16.68
C ASN A 48 -10.20 -8.80 -16.45
N ASP A 49 -9.58 -8.24 -17.47
CA ASP A 49 -8.70 -7.07 -17.37
C ASP A 49 -7.73 -7.18 -16.18
N PHE A 50 -7.06 -8.33 -16.06
CA PHE A 50 -6.16 -8.65 -14.95
C PHE A 50 -5.18 -7.53 -14.62
N TYR A 51 -4.68 -6.81 -15.63
CA TYR A 51 -3.77 -5.68 -15.44
C TYR A 51 -4.40 -4.56 -14.58
N LEU A 52 -5.70 -4.32 -14.75
CA LEU A 52 -6.44 -3.30 -14.01
C LEU A 52 -6.67 -3.74 -12.56
N TYR A 53 -7.14 -4.99 -12.37
CA TYR A 53 -7.30 -5.61 -11.06
C TYR A 53 -6.01 -5.56 -10.25
N LEU A 54 -4.91 -5.98 -10.88
CA LEU A 54 -3.58 -6.00 -10.28
C LEU A 54 -3.11 -4.59 -9.93
N PHE A 55 -3.25 -3.61 -10.83
CA PHE A 55 -2.75 -2.26 -10.63
C PHE A 55 -3.41 -1.56 -9.44
N VAL A 56 -4.72 -1.74 -9.31
CA VAL A 56 -5.52 -1.18 -8.20
C VAL A 56 -5.08 -1.75 -6.84
N GLY A 57 -4.68 -3.02 -6.77
CA GLY A 57 -4.19 -3.66 -5.54
C GLY A 57 -2.70 -3.42 -5.28
N LEU A 58 -1.89 -3.34 -6.34
CA LEU A 58 -0.43 -3.22 -6.25
C LEU A 58 0.03 -1.86 -5.71
N ILE A 59 -0.58 -0.76 -6.16
CA ILE A 59 -0.18 0.60 -5.72
C ILE A 59 -0.34 0.79 -4.20
N PRO A 60 -1.50 0.47 -3.57
CA PRO A 60 -1.63 0.47 -2.13
C PRO A 60 -0.60 -0.42 -1.43
N TRP A 61 -0.33 -1.61 -1.98
CA TRP A 61 0.67 -2.52 -1.43
C TRP A 61 2.06 -1.89 -1.42
N LEU A 62 2.50 -1.30 -2.53
CA LEU A 62 3.82 -0.67 -2.65
C LEU A 62 4.02 0.47 -1.64
N PHE A 63 2.96 1.19 -1.30
CA PHE A 63 3.01 2.21 -0.25
C PHE A 63 3.31 1.59 1.13
N ILE A 64 2.63 0.51 1.52
CA ILE A 64 2.88 -0.19 2.79
C ILE A 64 4.27 -0.82 2.80
N GLN A 65 4.67 -1.46 1.71
CA GLN A 65 6.01 -2.03 1.57
C GLN A 65 7.09 -0.95 1.77
N ASN A 66 6.94 0.21 1.12
CA ASN A 66 7.87 1.33 1.28
C ASN A 66 7.88 1.88 2.72
N ALA A 67 6.71 2.01 3.36
CA ALA A 67 6.61 2.48 4.74
C ALA A 67 7.29 1.53 5.73
N LEU A 68 7.25 0.23 5.48
CA LEU A 68 7.83 -0.78 6.36
C LEU A 68 9.33 -0.99 6.09
N GLN A 69 9.74 -1.18 4.83
CA GLN A 69 11.14 -1.43 4.46
C GLN A 69 11.98 -0.16 4.54
N ASN A 70 11.71 0.82 3.68
CA ASN A 70 12.51 2.04 3.64
C ASN A 70 12.24 2.95 4.85
N GLY A 71 11.02 2.86 5.43
CA GLY A 71 10.67 3.54 6.67
C GLY A 71 11.47 3.03 7.87
N SER A 72 11.90 1.77 7.87
CA SER A 72 12.71 1.21 8.94
C SER A 72 14.03 1.96 9.14
N THR A 73 14.63 2.45 8.08
CA THR A 73 15.89 3.21 8.09
C THR A 73 15.70 4.73 8.18
N ALA A 74 14.47 5.22 8.29
CA ALA A 74 14.17 6.67 8.26
C ALA A 74 14.93 7.48 9.32
N ILE A 75 15.21 6.90 10.49
CA ILE A 75 15.98 7.53 11.57
C ILE A 75 17.47 7.45 11.26
N LEU A 76 17.96 6.28 10.84
CA LEU A 76 19.38 6.05 10.55
C LEU A 76 19.88 6.92 9.39
N ASN A 77 19.06 7.11 8.36
CA ASN A 77 19.38 7.95 7.21
C ASN A 77 19.49 9.44 7.56
N GLN A 78 19.00 9.86 8.72
CA GLN A 78 19.06 11.24 9.21
C GLN A 78 19.92 11.38 10.49
N LYS A 79 20.94 10.52 10.64
CA LYS A 79 21.85 10.49 11.78
C LYS A 79 22.35 11.88 12.22
N SER A 80 22.78 12.71 11.27
CA SER A 80 23.28 14.06 11.55
C SER A 80 22.23 14.99 12.17
N LEU A 81 20.95 14.80 11.84
CA LEU A 81 19.87 15.57 12.45
C LEU A 81 19.58 15.07 13.86
N VAL A 82 19.56 13.75 14.06
CA VAL A 82 19.25 13.12 15.35
C VAL A 82 20.30 13.46 16.40
N THR A 83 21.59 13.53 16.01
CA THR A 83 22.72 13.75 16.93
C THR A 83 23.02 15.23 17.18
N LYS A 84 22.82 16.12 16.19
CA LYS A 84 23.29 17.53 16.26
C LYS A 84 22.21 18.53 16.64
N ILE A 85 20.93 18.19 16.46
CA ILE A 85 19.83 19.14 16.62
C ILE A 85 18.77 18.57 17.57
N ARG A 86 18.34 19.36 18.52
CA ARG A 86 17.17 19.02 19.38
C ARG A 86 15.87 19.27 18.59
N PHE A 87 15.23 18.20 18.12
CA PHE A 87 13.93 18.26 17.45
C PHE A 87 13.08 17.02 17.79
N PRO A 88 11.77 17.08 17.60
CA PRO A 88 10.90 15.91 17.80
C PRO A 88 11.25 14.83 16.77
N ARG A 89 11.77 13.69 17.24
CA ARG A 89 12.28 12.60 16.38
C ARG A 89 11.17 11.90 15.60
N GLU A 90 9.95 12.00 16.10
CA GLU A 90 8.72 11.46 15.48
C GLU A 90 8.47 12.04 14.08
N VAL A 91 8.98 13.23 13.85
CA VAL A 91 8.84 13.92 12.56
C VAL A 91 9.48 13.13 11.41
N LEU A 92 10.51 12.31 11.66
CA LEU A 92 11.21 11.54 10.63
C LEU A 92 10.35 10.42 10.04
N PRO A 93 9.79 9.49 10.85
CA PRO A 93 8.85 8.48 10.34
C PRO A 93 7.61 9.10 9.71
N ILE A 94 7.04 10.16 10.32
CA ILE A 94 5.86 10.84 9.76
C ILE A 94 6.19 11.45 8.39
N ALA A 95 7.34 12.12 8.24
CA ALA A 95 7.74 12.72 6.97
C ALA A 95 7.94 11.64 5.89
N HIS A 96 8.57 10.50 6.25
CA HIS A 96 8.78 9.38 5.32
C HIS A 96 7.46 8.79 4.83
N VAL A 97 6.53 8.47 5.75
CA VAL A 97 5.21 7.92 5.38
C VAL A 97 4.40 8.93 4.57
N THR A 98 4.42 10.22 4.96
CA THR A 98 3.74 11.28 4.20
C THR A 98 4.30 11.39 2.77
N THR A 99 5.62 11.27 2.60
CA THR A 99 6.26 11.24 1.28
C THR A 99 5.79 10.06 0.44
N GLY A 100 5.74 8.86 1.04
CA GLY A 100 5.23 7.65 0.40
C GLY A 100 3.75 7.78 0.01
N PHE A 101 2.93 8.38 0.89
CA PHE A 101 1.52 8.64 0.65
C PHE A 101 1.30 9.59 -0.53
N VAL A 102 2.05 10.68 -0.60
CA VAL A 102 2.00 11.61 -1.75
C VAL A 102 2.39 10.90 -3.05
N ASN A 103 3.42 10.03 -3.02
CA ASN A 103 3.77 9.23 -4.19
C ASN A 103 2.64 8.27 -4.60
N MET A 104 1.97 7.64 -3.63
CA MET A 104 0.80 6.81 -3.88
C MET A 104 -0.31 7.63 -4.55
N LEU A 105 -0.61 8.85 -4.07
CA LEU A 105 -1.62 9.71 -4.68
C LEU A 105 -1.28 10.08 -6.14
N TYR A 106 0.00 10.32 -6.47
CA TYR A 106 0.40 10.51 -7.86
C TYR A 106 0.11 9.27 -8.72
N CYS A 107 0.39 8.06 -8.21
CA CYS A 107 0.06 6.82 -8.92
C CYS A 107 -1.46 6.63 -9.07
N PHE A 108 -2.27 7.09 -8.11
CA PHE A 108 -3.74 7.06 -8.23
C PHE A 108 -4.27 7.86 -9.39
N VAL A 109 -3.61 8.96 -9.79
CA VAL A 109 -3.97 9.68 -11.03
C VAL A 109 -3.89 8.75 -12.24
N VAL A 110 -2.84 7.91 -12.31
CA VAL A 110 -2.69 6.94 -13.40
C VAL A 110 -3.76 5.85 -13.29
N ILE A 111 -4.09 5.37 -12.08
CA ILE A 111 -5.17 4.39 -11.86
C ILE A 111 -6.51 4.98 -12.36
N PHE A 112 -6.85 6.20 -11.98
CA PHE A 112 -8.10 6.83 -12.43
C PHE A 112 -8.18 6.97 -13.95
N LEU A 113 -7.06 7.29 -14.60
CA LEU A 113 -6.99 7.34 -16.05
C LEU A 113 -7.17 5.95 -16.68
N THR A 114 -6.52 4.92 -16.15
CA THR A 114 -6.63 3.55 -16.67
C THR A 114 -8.02 2.95 -16.43
N VAL A 115 -8.60 3.15 -15.25
CA VAL A 115 -10.00 2.75 -14.97
C VAL A 115 -10.97 3.49 -15.88
N GLY A 116 -10.84 4.82 -15.98
CA GLY A 116 -11.70 5.63 -16.82
C GLY A 116 -11.64 5.24 -18.30
N THR A 117 -10.47 5.03 -18.86
CA THR A 117 -10.30 4.59 -20.25
C THR A 117 -10.85 3.17 -20.48
N SER A 118 -10.64 2.25 -19.56
CA SER A 118 -11.22 0.89 -19.64
C SER A 118 -12.76 0.94 -19.66
N LEU A 119 -13.36 1.72 -18.74
CA LEU A 119 -14.81 1.88 -18.68
C LEU A 119 -15.39 2.56 -19.95
N LEU A 120 -14.70 3.57 -20.49
CA LEU A 120 -15.11 4.24 -21.73
C LEU A 120 -15.05 3.28 -22.93
N ILE A 121 -14.00 2.48 -23.06
CA ILE A 121 -13.88 1.50 -24.15
C ILE A 121 -15.00 0.46 -24.06
N ARG A 122 -15.33 -0.02 -22.85
CA ARG A 122 -16.39 -1.02 -22.64
C ARG A 122 -17.80 -0.45 -22.87
N SER A 123 -18.02 0.82 -22.54
CA SER A 123 -19.30 1.51 -22.80
C SER A 123 -19.52 1.85 -24.28
N TRP A 124 -18.46 1.83 -25.08
CA TRP A 124 -18.51 2.15 -26.49
C TRP A 124 -19.32 1.09 -27.26
N GLY A 125 -20.46 1.46 -27.74
CA GLY A 125 -21.40 0.59 -28.47
C GLY A 125 -22.54 0.00 -27.66
N THR A 126 -22.47 -0.05 -26.33
CA THR A 126 -23.56 -0.52 -25.45
C THR A 126 -24.36 0.62 -24.83
N GLY A 127 -23.79 1.81 -24.76
CA GLY A 127 -24.37 2.97 -24.07
C GLY A 127 -24.47 2.82 -22.54
N GLN A 128 -23.94 1.72 -21.98
CA GLN A 128 -23.95 1.43 -20.55
C GLN A 128 -22.53 1.25 -20.02
N ILE A 129 -22.27 1.76 -18.82
CA ILE A 129 -20.95 1.61 -18.17
C ILE A 129 -20.91 0.24 -17.50
N ILE A 130 -20.18 -0.70 -18.12
CA ILE A 130 -20.10 -2.09 -17.70
C ILE A 130 -18.83 -2.28 -16.85
N SER A 131 -18.96 -2.97 -15.71
CA SER A 131 -17.84 -3.33 -14.85
C SER A 131 -16.84 -4.25 -15.58
N PRO A 132 -15.54 -4.11 -15.32
CA PRO A 132 -14.54 -5.11 -15.73
C PRO A 132 -14.83 -6.51 -15.17
N ASP A 133 -15.39 -6.59 -13.97
CA ASP A 133 -15.83 -7.86 -13.39
C ASP A 133 -17.18 -8.28 -14.01
N SER A 134 -17.17 -9.41 -14.74
CA SER A 134 -18.36 -9.93 -15.42
C SER A 134 -19.50 -10.34 -14.49
N GLU A 135 -19.20 -10.59 -13.21
CA GLU A 135 -20.21 -10.99 -12.22
C GLU A 135 -21.02 -9.78 -11.70
N VAL A 136 -20.51 -8.55 -11.86
CA VAL A 136 -21.13 -7.34 -11.30
C VAL A 136 -22.13 -6.68 -12.26
N GLY A 137 -21.88 -6.76 -13.57
CA GLY A 137 -22.70 -6.10 -14.60
C GLY A 137 -22.45 -4.60 -14.70
N LEU A 138 -23.35 -3.74 -14.22
CA LEU A 138 -23.20 -2.29 -14.33
C LEU A 138 -22.23 -1.71 -13.29
N TYR A 139 -21.35 -0.81 -13.76
CA TYR A 139 -20.38 -0.13 -12.90
C TYR A 139 -21.03 1.06 -12.17
N ASN A 140 -20.79 1.15 -10.85
CA ASN A 140 -21.28 2.25 -10.02
C ASN A 140 -20.12 3.11 -9.51
N PHE A 141 -20.21 4.43 -9.67
CA PHE A 141 -19.19 5.39 -9.17
C PHE A 141 -19.44 5.86 -7.72
N LEU A 142 -20.64 5.64 -7.17
CA LEU A 142 -20.95 6.08 -5.79
C LEU A 142 -19.97 5.55 -4.73
N PRO A 143 -19.47 4.29 -4.81
CA PRO A 143 -18.49 3.78 -3.85
C PRO A 143 -17.18 4.57 -3.80
N TRP A 144 -16.86 5.36 -4.82
CA TRP A 144 -15.63 6.19 -4.82
C TRP A 144 -15.59 7.21 -3.67
N ILE A 145 -16.76 7.57 -3.12
CA ILE A 145 -16.82 8.45 -1.93
C ILE A 145 -16.13 7.83 -0.71
N VAL A 146 -15.97 6.51 -0.66
CA VAL A 146 -15.29 5.78 0.42
C VAL A 146 -13.77 5.73 0.25
N LEU A 147 -13.24 6.03 -0.95
CA LEU A 147 -11.78 6.00 -1.20
C LEU A 147 -10.96 6.83 -0.21
N PRO A 148 -11.32 8.08 0.12
CA PRO A 148 -10.56 8.85 1.10
C PRO A 148 -10.50 8.17 2.48
N LEU A 149 -11.59 7.51 2.89
CA LEU A 149 -11.62 6.76 4.15
C LEU A 149 -10.64 5.58 4.12
N VAL A 150 -10.63 4.79 3.04
CA VAL A 150 -9.70 3.67 2.86
C VAL A 150 -8.25 4.17 2.87
N MET A 151 -7.97 5.28 2.18
CA MET A 151 -6.64 5.91 2.15
C MET A 151 -6.19 6.38 3.54
N ILE A 152 -7.09 6.95 4.35
CA ILE A 152 -6.79 7.38 5.72
C ILE A 152 -6.49 6.18 6.61
N ILE A 153 -7.29 5.11 6.55
CA ILE A 153 -7.06 3.86 7.30
C ILE A 153 -5.67 3.31 6.95
N GLN A 154 -5.35 3.25 5.68
CA GLN A 154 -4.07 2.78 5.19
C GLN A 154 -2.90 3.67 5.64
N TYR A 155 -3.06 4.99 5.63
CA TYR A 155 -2.05 5.94 6.10
C TYR A 155 -1.77 5.76 7.60
N ILE A 156 -2.82 5.60 8.42
CA ILE A 156 -2.70 5.33 9.87
C ILE A 156 -1.94 4.03 10.10
N PHE A 157 -2.28 2.98 9.35
CA PHE A 157 -1.62 1.69 9.42
C PHE A 157 -0.13 1.77 9.05
N ALA A 158 0.19 2.46 7.95
CA ALA A 158 1.56 2.70 7.51
C ALA A 158 2.39 3.47 8.56
N LEU A 159 1.81 4.47 9.23
CA LEU A 159 2.46 5.21 10.32
C LEU A 159 2.80 4.29 11.47
N GLY A 160 1.86 3.45 11.92
CA GLY A 160 2.10 2.49 13.00
C GLY A 160 3.25 1.54 12.69
N LEU A 161 3.24 0.96 11.48
CA LEU A 161 4.30 0.08 11.00
C LEU A 161 5.67 0.79 10.92
N CYS A 162 5.69 2.03 10.41
CA CYS A 162 6.91 2.81 10.29
C CYS A 162 7.48 3.22 11.65
N PHE A 163 6.65 3.62 12.62
CA PHE A 163 7.11 3.88 13.99
C PHE A 163 7.74 2.65 14.60
N LEU A 164 7.08 1.49 14.47
CA LEU A 164 7.59 0.24 15.02
C LEU A 164 8.91 -0.17 14.36
N SER A 165 8.94 -0.26 13.03
CA SER A 165 10.13 -0.70 12.29
C SER A 165 11.30 0.26 12.48
N SER A 166 11.10 1.57 12.33
CA SER A 166 12.17 2.56 12.45
C SER A 166 12.80 2.61 13.83
N SER A 167 12.01 2.41 14.89
CA SER A 167 12.53 2.41 16.26
C SER A 167 13.36 1.16 16.57
N ILE A 168 12.93 -0.01 16.10
CA ILE A 168 13.65 -1.27 16.33
C ILE A 168 14.92 -1.34 15.49
N THR A 169 14.90 -0.86 14.25
CA THR A 169 16.06 -0.90 13.34
C THR A 169 17.26 -0.09 13.88
N VAL A 170 17.03 0.93 14.72
CA VAL A 170 18.14 1.65 15.37
C VAL A 170 19.00 0.72 16.23
N TYR A 171 18.37 -0.27 16.89
CA TYR A 171 19.04 -1.24 17.75
C TYR A 171 19.46 -2.51 17.01
N ILE A 172 18.63 -2.96 16.07
CA ILE A 172 18.82 -4.21 15.31
C ILE A 172 18.84 -3.87 13.82
N ARG A 173 20.03 -3.61 13.28
CA ARG A 173 20.20 -3.19 11.88
C ARG A 173 19.79 -4.27 10.88
N ASP A 174 19.91 -5.54 11.24
CA ASP A 174 19.52 -6.67 10.39
C ASP A 174 18.01 -6.74 10.12
N LEU A 175 17.19 -6.00 10.91
CA LEU A 175 15.75 -5.93 10.71
C LEU A 175 15.39 -5.43 9.31
N GLU A 176 16.17 -4.53 8.70
CA GLU A 176 15.96 -4.05 7.34
C GLU A 176 15.90 -5.21 6.33
N HIS A 177 16.84 -6.16 6.44
CA HIS A 177 16.89 -7.34 5.56
C HIS A 177 15.76 -8.32 5.83
N ILE A 178 15.43 -8.54 7.11
CA ILE A 178 14.30 -9.39 7.53
C ILE A 178 12.98 -8.83 6.99
N LEU A 179 12.77 -7.52 7.09
CA LEU A 179 11.58 -6.86 6.57
C LEU A 179 11.46 -7.00 5.04
N GLY A 180 12.56 -7.07 4.32
CA GLY A 180 12.57 -7.34 2.88
C GLY A 180 11.92 -8.69 2.55
N VAL A 181 12.36 -9.76 3.23
CA VAL A 181 11.81 -11.11 3.05
C VAL A 181 10.38 -11.18 3.57
N PHE A 182 10.11 -10.58 4.72
CA PHE A 182 8.77 -10.56 5.33
C PHE A 182 7.74 -9.91 4.40
N THR A 183 8.03 -8.74 3.85
CA THR A 183 7.10 -8.05 2.95
C THR A 183 6.88 -8.81 1.66
N MET A 184 7.90 -9.51 1.14
CA MET A 184 7.74 -10.39 -0.02
C MET A 184 6.72 -11.51 0.28
N LEU A 185 6.87 -12.23 1.40
CA LEU A 185 5.92 -13.25 1.81
C LEU A 185 4.52 -12.68 2.04
N TRP A 186 4.43 -11.54 2.72
CA TRP A 186 3.15 -10.89 3.01
C TRP A 186 2.42 -10.43 1.76
N CYS A 187 3.15 -10.02 0.71
CA CYS A 187 2.57 -9.69 -0.60
C CYS A 187 1.80 -10.87 -1.18
N TYR A 188 2.39 -12.06 -1.16
CA TYR A 188 1.74 -13.28 -1.66
C TYR A 188 0.60 -13.77 -0.76
N CYS A 189 0.64 -13.47 0.52
CA CYS A 189 -0.47 -13.74 1.45
C CYS A 189 -1.61 -12.71 1.33
N THR A 190 -1.44 -11.65 0.55
CA THR A 190 -2.48 -10.64 0.33
C THR A 190 -3.08 -10.81 -1.07
N PRO A 191 -4.42 -10.74 -1.25
CA PRO A 191 -5.06 -11.02 -2.53
C PRO A 191 -4.87 -9.87 -3.55
N ILE A 192 -3.62 -9.64 -3.96
CA ILE A 192 -3.22 -8.62 -4.94
C ILE A 192 -3.23 -9.23 -6.34
N MET A 193 -2.69 -10.45 -6.48
CA MET A 193 -2.44 -11.13 -7.75
C MET A 193 -3.48 -12.20 -8.08
N TYR A 194 -4.39 -12.48 -7.16
CA TYR A 194 -5.44 -13.49 -7.29
C TYR A 194 -6.70 -13.00 -6.58
N ASP A 195 -7.86 -13.51 -6.99
CA ASP A 195 -9.12 -13.18 -6.34
C ASP A 195 -9.28 -14.00 -5.05
N ALA A 196 -9.56 -13.32 -3.93
CA ALA A 196 -9.83 -13.95 -2.64
C ALA A 196 -10.98 -14.97 -2.72
N ARG A 197 -11.96 -14.75 -3.62
CA ARG A 197 -13.08 -15.66 -3.85
C ARG A 197 -12.64 -17.07 -4.28
N LEU A 198 -11.51 -17.18 -5.00
CA LEU A 198 -10.96 -18.49 -5.40
C LEU A 198 -10.53 -19.34 -4.22
N ILE A 199 -9.99 -18.71 -3.17
CA ILE A 199 -9.57 -19.40 -1.95
C ILE A 199 -10.78 -19.73 -1.08
N LEU A 200 -11.71 -18.79 -0.93
CA LEU A 200 -12.89 -18.93 -0.10
C LEU A 200 -13.90 -19.93 -0.67
N GLY A 201 -14.00 -20.02 -2.00
CA GLY A 201 -14.89 -20.94 -2.70
C GLY A 201 -14.40 -22.39 -2.79
N HIS A 202 -13.13 -22.66 -2.46
CA HIS A 202 -12.58 -24.01 -2.53
C HIS A 202 -12.86 -24.79 -1.25
N GLU A 203 -13.57 -25.93 -1.36
CA GLU A 203 -14.02 -26.74 -0.19
C GLU A 203 -12.88 -27.07 0.78
N GLY A 204 -11.67 -27.33 0.30
CA GLY A 204 -10.51 -27.65 1.13
C GLY A 204 -9.98 -26.47 1.95
N TYR A 205 -10.18 -25.23 1.51
CA TYR A 205 -9.64 -24.02 2.15
C TYR A 205 -10.71 -23.17 2.84
N ALA A 206 -12.00 -23.38 2.55
CA ALA A 206 -13.11 -22.62 3.12
C ALA A 206 -13.07 -22.57 4.66
N LYS A 207 -12.63 -23.67 5.31
CA LYS A 207 -12.47 -23.74 6.76
C LYS A 207 -11.46 -22.74 7.32
N TYR A 208 -10.42 -22.40 6.56
CA TYR A 208 -9.34 -21.48 6.96
C TYR A 208 -9.49 -20.10 6.32
N GLY A 209 -10.53 -19.87 5.51
CA GLY A 209 -10.76 -18.61 4.80
C GLY A 209 -10.82 -17.41 5.74
N TRP A 210 -11.38 -17.58 6.93
CA TRP A 210 -11.46 -16.53 7.94
C TRP A 210 -10.06 -16.05 8.41
N VAL A 211 -9.07 -16.94 8.50
CA VAL A 211 -7.69 -16.58 8.86
C VAL A 211 -7.11 -15.64 7.78
N PHE A 212 -7.36 -16.00 6.53
CA PHE A 212 -6.87 -15.23 5.39
C PHE A 212 -7.53 -13.85 5.28
N GLU A 213 -8.83 -13.77 5.57
CA GLU A 213 -9.58 -12.51 5.49
C GLU A 213 -9.33 -11.60 6.69
N TYR A 214 -9.39 -12.14 7.92
CA TYR A 214 -9.43 -11.33 9.15
C TYR A 214 -8.07 -11.19 9.83
N LEU A 215 -7.15 -12.15 9.67
CA LEU A 215 -5.83 -12.06 10.30
C LEU A 215 -4.86 -11.19 9.50
N ASN A 216 -5.07 -11.04 8.19
CA ASN A 216 -4.25 -10.17 7.36
C ASN A 216 -4.86 -8.77 7.25
N PRO A 217 -4.30 -7.75 7.93
CA PRO A 217 -4.85 -6.40 7.92
C PRO A 217 -4.89 -5.76 6.53
N MET A 218 -4.02 -6.19 5.61
CA MET A 218 -3.97 -5.67 4.24
C MET A 218 -5.07 -6.24 3.34
N THR A 219 -5.64 -7.40 3.67
CA THR A 219 -6.71 -8.01 2.86
C THR A 219 -7.91 -7.08 2.73
N GLY A 220 -8.40 -6.52 3.83
CA GLY A 220 -9.55 -5.62 3.80
C GLY A 220 -9.26 -4.31 3.06
N ILE A 221 -8.04 -3.77 3.20
CA ILE A 221 -7.62 -2.54 2.49
C ILE A 221 -7.53 -2.78 0.98
N VAL A 222 -6.83 -3.84 0.55
CA VAL A 222 -6.64 -4.14 -0.88
C VAL A 222 -7.97 -4.49 -1.54
N ARG A 223 -8.80 -5.34 -0.90
CA ARG A 223 -10.13 -5.65 -1.42
C ARG A 223 -11.03 -4.42 -1.52
N ALA A 224 -10.97 -3.51 -0.55
CA ALA A 224 -11.75 -2.27 -0.63
C ALA A 224 -11.37 -1.44 -1.87
N TYR A 225 -10.09 -1.32 -2.20
CA TYR A 225 -9.68 -0.65 -3.44
C TYR A 225 -10.15 -1.41 -4.69
N GLN A 226 -10.05 -2.74 -4.71
CA GLN A 226 -10.50 -3.57 -5.82
C GLN A 226 -12.01 -3.50 -6.01
N ASP A 227 -12.80 -3.57 -4.93
CA ASP A 227 -14.25 -3.46 -4.99
C ASP A 227 -14.68 -2.09 -5.52
N ILE A 228 -14.08 -1.00 -5.01
CA ILE A 228 -14.43 0.36 -5.39
C ILE A 228 -13.99 0.69 -6.83
N LEU A 229 -12.75 0.41 -7.18
CA LEU A 229 -12.14 0.91 -8.44
C LEU A 229 -12.23 -0.06 -9.60
N TYR A 230 -12.12 -1.37 -9.34
CA TYR A 230 -12.20 -2.38 -10.39
C TYR A 230 -13.64 -2.87 -10.58
N ARG A 231 -14.33 -3.23 -9.49
CA ARG A 231 -15.70 -3.76 -9.56
C ARG A 231 -16.79 -2.69 -9.67
N GLY A 232 -16.57 -1.51 -9.07
CA GLY A 232 -17.59 -0.47 -8.93
C GLY A 232 -18.68 -0.85 -7.90
N THR A 233 -18.30 -1.58 -6.85
CA THR A 233 -19.20 -2.04 -5.79
C THR A 233 -18.80 -1.45 -4.43
N TRP A 234 -19.73 -1.46 -3.48
CA TRP A 234 -19.41 -1.07 -2.11
C TRP A 234 -18.44 -2.06 -1.48
N PRO A 235 -17.41 -1.58 -0.75
CA PRO A 235 -16.46 -2.46 -0.08
C PRO A 235 -17.14 -3.21 1.07
N ASP A 236 -16.57 -4.34 1.45
CA ASP A 236 -16.99 -5.04 2.66
C ASP A 236 -16.60 -4.23 3.90
N PHE A 237 -17.57 -3.54 4.49
CA PHE A 237 -17.37 -2.69 5.65
C PHE A 237 -16.91 -3.46 6.89
N LYS A 238 -17.22 -4.76 7.01
CA LYS A 238 -16.73 -5.58 8.13
C LYS A 238 -15.23 -5.77 8.04
N LEU A 239 -14.73 -6.15 6.87
CA LEU A 239 -13.30 -6.29 6.62
C LEU A 239 -12.57 -4.95 6.78
N LEU A 240 -13.17 -3.87 6.30
CA LEU A 240 -12.60 -2.53 6.43
C LEU A 240 -12.53 -2.09 7.90
N LEU A 241 -13.54 -2.41 8.71
CA LEU A 241 -13.55 -2.14 10.15
C LEU A 241 -12.45 -2.93 10.88
N VAL A 242 -12.24 -4.20 10.52
CA VAL A 242 -11.15 -5.02 11.06
C VAL A 242 -9.79 -4.41 10.69
N SER A 243 -9.61 -4.00 9.44
CA SER A 243 -8.37 -3.32 9.01
C SER A 243 -8.16 -1.99 9.75
N PHE A 244 -9.22 -1.23 10.03
CA PHE A 244 -9.16 -0.03 10.87
C PHE A 244 -8.74 -0.37 12.31
N GLY A 245 -9.28 -1.44 12.90
CA GLY A 245 -8.86 -1.93 14.21
C GLY A 245 -7.35 -2.24 14.25
N TYR A 246 -6.83 -2.94 13.25
CA TYR A 246 -5.39 -3.16 13.10
C TYR A 246 -4.61 -1.86 12.91
N ALA A 247 -5.11 -0.92 12.12
CA ALA A 247 -4.45 0.36 11.91
C ALA A 247 -4.25 1.13 13.23
N ILE A 248 -5.29 1.18 14.06
CA ILE A 248 -5.21 1.80 15.40
C ILE A 248 -4.29 1.01 16.32
N LEU A 249 -4.40 -0.32 16.35
CA LEU A 249 -3.55 -1.17 17.17
C LEU A 249 -2.06 -0.94 16.85
N PHE A 250 -1.68 -1.02 15.57
CA PHE A 250 -0.28 -0.82 15.15
C PHE A 250 0.19 0.61 15.36
N LEU A 251 -0.69 1.63 15.19
CA LEU A 251 -0.34 3.01 15.50
C LEU A 251 -0.03 3.18 16.99
N VAL A 252 -0.90 2.67 17.87
CA VAL A 252 -0.71 2.81 19.33
C VAL A 252 0.54 2.04 19.78
N VAL A 253 0.66 0.76 19.39
CA VAL A 253 1.82 -0.06 19.75
C VAL A 253 3.10 0.51 19.17
N GLY A 254 3.11 0.88 17.89
CA GLY A 254 4.27 1.45 17.22
C GLY A 254 4.71 2.76 17.86
N PHE A 255 3.77 3.66 18.17
CA PHE A 255 4.06 4.92 18.83
C PHE A 255 4.59 4.72 20.26
N LEU A 256 4.00 3.82 21.06
CA LEU A 256 4.46 3.52 22.43
C LEU A 256 5.87 2.93 22.44
N VAL A 257 6.15 1.98 21.52
CA VAL A 257 7.50 1.42 21.37
C VAL A 257 8.49 2.50 20.96
N PHE A 258 8.12 3.33 19.98
CA PHE A 258 8.95 4.46 19.54
C PHE A 258 9.25 5.42 20.68
N GLU A 259 8.24 5.84 21.46
CA GLU A 259 8.41 6.73 22.61
C GLU A 259 9.38 6.17 23.67
N LYS A 260 9.27 4.86 23.91
CA LYS A 260 10.16 4.18 24.87
C LYS A 260 11.60 4.12 24.35
N LEU A 261 11.80 3.81 23.09
CA LEU A 261 13.13 3.59 22.49
C LEU A 261 13.82 4.90 22.09
N LYS A 262 13.08 5.94 21.68
CA LYS A 262 13.65 7.20 21.20
C LYS A 262 14.63 7.88 22.18
N ARG A 263 14.51 7.62 23.47
CA ARG A 263 15.35 8.25 24.51
C ARG A 263 16.85 7.96 24.30
N ARG A 264 17.17 6.75 23.81
CA ARG A 264 18.55 6.27 23.62
C ARG A 264 19.04 6.34 22.17
N PHE A 265 18.23 6.84 21.21
CA PHE A 265 18.66 6.89 19.79
C PHE A 265 19.98 7.62 19.55
N ALA A 266 20.27 8.67 20.34
CA ALA A 266 21.51 9.43 20.17
C ALA A 266 22.77 8.66 20.63
N GLU A 267 22.60 7.62 21.45
CA GLU A 267 23.68 6.77 21.97
C GLU A 267 23.93 5.58 21.02
N GLU A 268 22.90 5.10 20.32
CA GLU A 268 22.94 3.90 19.46
C GLU A 268 23.25 4.21 17.99
N ILE A 269 23.11 5.46 17.57
CA ILE A 269 23.38 5.93 16.22
C ILE A 269 24.81 6.47 16.09
#